data_2b83045a26c8c3f4e45077642f22b682
#
_entry.id   2b83045a26c8c3f4e45077642f22b682
#
_cell.length_a   1.000
_cell.length_b   1.000
_cell.length_c   1.000
_cell.angle_alpha   90.00
_cell.angle_beta   90.00
_cell.angle_gamma   90.00
#
_symmetry.space_group_name_H-M   'P 1'
#
loop_
_entity.id
_entity.type
_entity.pdbx_description
1 polymer ?
#
loop_
_entity_poly.entity_id
_entity_poly.type
_entity_poly.pdbx_seq_one_letter_code
_entity_poly.pdbx_strand_id
1 'polypeptide(L)'
;MSRQYGMSIEVHKITAEEFESVKAVIESEWDEGDPFYNKTTNTLSTYAEGSLAGGETEKEFVTRLSRAIWTELKRFVEVTVGATYLEDLPFESYTADEDDYEQFKKG
;
A
#
# COMPACT_ATOMS: atom_id res chain seq x y z
N MET A 1 9.12 9.47 18.46
CA MET A 1 9.95 9.70 17.28
C MET A 1 9.44 8.87 16.11
N SER A 2 9.46 9.46 14.93
CA SER A 2 9.06 8.73 13.73
C SER A 2 10.18 7.81 13.27
N ARG A 3 9.80 6.66 12.74
CA ARG A 3 10.77 5.71 12.18
C ARG A 3 10.79 5.84 10.67
N GLN A 4 11.98 5.77 10.09
CA GLN A 4 12.15 5.85 8.64
C GLN A 4 12.02 4.47 8.02
N TYR A 5 11.16 4.36 7.02
CA TYR A 5 10.91 3.11 6.31
C TYR A 5 11.00 3.29 4.82
N GLY A 6 11.50 2.27 4.13
CA GLY A 6 11.32 2.14 2.70
C GLY A 6 10.11 1.23 2.48
N MET A 7 9.11 1.73 1.77
CA MET A 7 7.89 0.96 1.50
C MET A 7 7.79 0.63 0.03
N SER A 8 7.77 -0.66 -0.28
CA SER A 8 7.52 -1.16 -1.63
C SER A 8 6.05 -1.56 -1.67
N ILE A 9 5.27 -0.90 -2.49
CA ILE A 9 3.81 -1.10 -2.53
C ILE A 9 3.42 -1.67 -3.87
N GLU A 10 2.69 -2.79 -3.86
CA GLU A 10 2.14 -3.39 -5.07
C GLU A 10 0.64 -3.55 -4.92
N VAL A 11 -0.10 -3.08 -5.92
CA VAL A 11 -1.55 -3.22 -5.96
C VAL A 11 -1.88 -4.04 -7.19
N HIS A 12 -2.48 -5.21 -6.98
CA HIS A 12 -2.65 -6.23 -8.01
C HIS A 12 -4.02 -6.19 -8.66
N LYS A 13 -4.09 -6.58 -9.93
CA LYS A 13 -5.33 -6.74 -10.68
C LYS A 13 -6.17 -5.46 -10.75
N ILE A 14 -5.50 -4.35 -11.06
CA ILE A 14 -6.19 -3.09 -11.31
C ILE A 14 -6.16 -2.81 -12.81
N THR A 15 -7.04 -1.92 -13.27
CA THR A 15 -7.06 -1.50 -14.67
C THR A 15 -6.18 -0.27 -14.86
N ALA A 16 -5.86 0.03 -16.12
CA ALA A 16 -5.11 1.24 -16.43
C ALA A 16 -5.86 2.50 -15.99
N GLU A 17 -7.19 2.45 -16.01
CA GLU A 17 -8.01 3.57 -15.55
C GLU A 17 -7.92 3.74 -14.05
N GLU A 18 -7.85 2.63 -13.33
CA GLU A 18 -7.74 2.66 -11.87
C GLU A 18 -6.35 3.09 -11.39
N PHE A 19 -5.35 3.00 -12.26
CA PHE A 19 -3.98 3.36 -11.91
C PHE A 19 -3.89 4.78 -11.33
N GLU A 20 -4.52 5.75 -11.98
CA GLU A 20 -4.46 7.13 -11.51
C GLU A 20 -5.13 7.31 -10.15
N SER A 21 -6.26 6.62 -9.94
CA SER A 21 -6.96 6.69 -8.66
C SER A 21 -6.14 6.09 -7.54
N VAL A 22 -5.53 4.92 -7.78
CA VAL A 22 -4.69 4.26 -6.79
C VAL A 22 -3.44 5.07 -6.49
N LYS A 23 -2.83 5.64 -7.54
CA LYS A 23 -1.66 6.50 -7.38
C LYS A 23 -1.98 7.68 -6.46
N ALA A 24 -3.12 8.33 -6.66
CA ALA A 24 -3.52 9.46 -5.83
C ALA A 24 -3.72 9.04 -4.37
N VAL A 25 -4.31 7.87 -4.13
CA VAL A 25 -4.48 7.35 -2.77
C VAL A 25 -3.13 7.12 -2.10
N ILE A 26 -2.20 6.48 -2.81
CA ILE A 26 -0.88 6.19 -2.26
C ILE A 26 -0.15 7.49 -1.92
N GLU A 27 -0.22 8.48 -2.79
CA GLU A 27 0.43 9.77 -2.56
C GLU A 27 -0.15 10.48 -1.34
N SER A 28 -1.44 10.31 -1.06
CA SER A 28 -2.06 10.95 0.10
C SER A 28 -1.77 10.21 1.40
N GLU A 29 -1.53 8.89 1.34
CA GLU A 29 -1.33 8.07 2.54
C GLU A 29 0.13 7.84 2.87
N TRP A 30 1.01 7.97 1.90
CA TRP A 30 2.44 7.76 2.09
C TRP A 30 3.18 8.91 1.44
N ASP A 31 4.05 8.61 0.51
CA ASP A 31 4.88 9.61 -0.13
C ASP A 31 4.88 9.39 -1.63
N GLU A 32 5.22 10.43 -2.38
CA GLU A 32 5.34 10.29 -3.82
C GLU A 32 6.53 9.40 -4.14
N GLY A 33 6.27 8.34 -4.87
CA GLY A 33 7.30 7.53 -5.45
C GLY A 33 7.22 7.67 -6.96
N ASP A 34 7.79 6.68 -7.65
CA ASP A 34 7.66 6.57 -9.10
C ASP A 34 6.75 5.40 -9.40
N PRO A 35 5.42 5.56 -9.29
CA PRO A 35 4.52 4.44 -9.54
C PRO A 35 4.59 3.99 -10.99
N PHE A 36 4.65 2.69 -11.16
CA PHE A 36 4.74 2.05 -12.47
C PHE A 36 3.61 1.06 -12.63
N TYR A 37 2.93 1.10 -13.76
CA TYR A 37 1.85 0.17 -14.06
C TYR A 37 2.35 -0.88 -15.04
N ASN A 38 2.31 -2.15 -14.62
CA ASN A 38 2.70 -3.26 -15.48
C ASN A 38 1.45 -3.79 -16.18
N LYS A 39 1.36 -3.54 -17.48
CA LYS A 39 0.19 -3.93 -18.27
C LYS A 39 0.04 -5.45 -18.41
N THR A 40 1.16 -6.17 -18.31
CA THR A 40 1.13 -7.64 -18.43
C THR A 40 0.49 -8.29 -17.21
N THR A 41 0.78 -7.76 -16.01
CA THR A 41 0.26 -8.32 -14.77
C THR A 41 -0.86 -7.49 -14.17
N ASN A 42 -1.18 -6.35 -14.76
CA ASN A 42 -2.19 -5.40 -14.26
C ASN A 42 -1.88 -4.99 -12.82
N THR A 43 -0.61 -4.69 -12.57
CA THR A 43 -0.14 -4.38 -11.22
C THR A 43 0.52 -3.01 -11.20
N LEU A 44 0.13 -2.19 -10.22
CA LEU A 44 0.84 -0.95 -9.91
C LEU A 44 1.93 -1.28 -8.91
N SER A 45 3.15 -0.80 -9.14
CA SER A 45 4.27 -0.97 -8.23
C SER A 45 4.91 0.39 -7.98
N THR A 46 5.23 0.67 -6.73
CA THR A 46 5.93 1.90 -6.39
C THR A 46 6.81 1.66 -5.16
N TYR A 47 7.80 2.51 -4.98
CA TYR A 47 8.66 2.50 -3.81
C TYR A 47 8.89 3.94 -3.36
N ALA A 48 8.80 4.19 -2.07
CA ALA A 48 9.11 5.49 -1.52
C ALA A 48 9.55 5.35 -0.07
N GLU A 49 10.44 6.23 0.36
CA GLU A 49 10.90 6.27 1.74
C GLU A 49 10.15 7.38 2.47
N GLY A 50 9.82 7.12 3.71
CA GLY A 50 9.10 8.09 4.52
C GLY A 50 9.10 7.67 5.98
N SER A 51 8.32 8.39 6.78
CA SER A 51 8.25 8.15 8.21
C SER A 51 6.88 7.66 8.61
N LEU A 52 6.82 6.61 9.44
CA LEU A 52 5.58 6.22 10.08
C LEU A 52 5.33 7.13 11.26
N ALA A 53 4.09 7.58 11.43
CA ALA A 53 3.71 8.38 12.58
C ALA A 53 3.95 7.61 13.86
N GLY A 54 4.28 8.32 14.93
CA GLY A 54 4.59 7.67 16.21
C GLY A 54 3.49 6.71 16.63
N GLY A 55 3.88 5.47 16.90
CA GLY A 55 2.94 4.44 17.34
C GLY A 55 2.30 3.61 16.25
N GLU A 56 2.36 4.04 14.99
CA GLU A 56 1.80 3.24 13.91
C GLU A 56 2.76 2.10 13.55
N THR A 57 2.23 0.87 13.49
CA THR A 57 3.01 -0.27 13.05
C THR A 57 2.90 -0.43 11.54
N GLU A 58 3.80 -1.25 10.97
CA GLU A 58 3.79 -1.53 9.54
C GLU A 58 2.45 -2.16 9.13
N LYS A 59 1.94 -3.07 9.95
CA LYS A 59 0.66 -3.71 9.68
C LYS A 59 -0.50 -2.71 9.72
N GLU A 60 -0.47 -1.78 10.65
CA GLU A 60 -1.49 -0.74 10.73
C GLU A 60 -1.46 0.16 9.48
N PHE A 61 -0.26 0.47 9.00
CA PHE A 61 -0.11 1.23 7.77
C PHE A 61 -0.72 0.49 6.57
N VAL A 62 -0.43 -0.82 6.45
CA VAL A 62 -0.97 -1.64 5.36
C VAL A 62 -2.50 -1.66 5.43
N THR A 63 -3.05 -1.82 6.63
CA THR A 63 -4.50 -1.83 6.81
C THR A 63 -5.12 -0.49 6.39
N ARG A 64 -4.52 0.61 6.81
CA ARG A 64 -5.00 1.95 6.47
C ARG A 64 -4.95 2.20 4.97
N LEU A 65 -3.81 1.89 4.36
CA LEU A 65 -3.62 2.07 2.92
C LEU A 65 -4.59 1.21 2.11
N SER A 66 -4.72 -0.05 2.48
CA SER A 66 -5.59 -0.98 1.76
C SER A 66 -7.05 -0.53 1.82
N ARG A 67 -7.51 -0.11 2.98
CA ARG A 67 -8.88 0.37 3.13
C ARG A 67 -9.13 1.63 2.30
N ALA A 68 -8.15 2.52 2.23
CA ALA A 68 -8.27 3.72 1.41
C ALA A 68 -8.38 3.36 -0.07
N ILE A 69 -7.58 2.39 -0.53
CA ILE A 69 -7.62 1.94 -1.92
C ILE A 69 -8.97 1.27 -2.22
N TRP A 70 -9.42 0.37 -1.36
CA TRP A 70 -10.70 -0.33 -1.55
C TRP A 70 -11.88 0.65 -1.56
N THR A 71 -11.82 1.68 -0.73
CA THR A 71 -12.86 2.70 -0.70
C THR A 71 -12.91 3.47 -2.02
N GLU A 72 -11.72 3.82 -2.55
CA GLU A 72 -11.64 4.57 -3.80
C GLU A 72 -12.12 3.74 -4.98
N LEU A 73 -11.73 2.47 -5.05
CA LEU A 73 -12.10 1.59 -6.16
C LEU A 73 -13.47 0.94 -5.98
N LYS A 74 -14.00 0.95 -4.76
CA LYS A 74 -15.28 0.34 -4.40
C LYS A 74 -15.30 -1.16 -4.67
N ARG A 75 -14.13 -1.80 -4.56
CA ARG A 75 -13.99 -3.25 -4.73
C ARG A 75 -12.68 -3.71 -4.10
N PHE A 76 -12.56 -5.02 -3.95
CA PHE A 76 -11.35 -5.63 -3.43
C PHE A 76 -10.25 -5.67 -4.49
N VAL A 77 -9.03 -5.29 -4.09
CA VAL A 77 -7.81 -5.60 -4.83
C VAL A 77 -6.76 -5.99 -3.80
N GLU A 78 -5.90 -6.93 -4.17
CA GLU A 78 -4.84 -7.35 -3.25
C GLU A 78 -3.74 -6.29 -3.19
N VAL A 79 -3.33 -5.95 -1.97
CA VAL A 79 -2.28 -4.96 -1.73
C VAL A 79 -1.15 -5.62 -0.97
N THR A 80 0.06 -5.57 -1.53
CA THR A 80 1.25 -6.11 -0.89
C THR A 80 2.21 -4.97 -0.58
N VAL A 81 2.71 -4.94 0.65
CA VAL A 81 3.66 -3.91 1.08
C VAL A 81 4.89 -4.60 1.66
N GLY A 82 6.05 -4.30 1.11
CA GLY A 82 7.32 -4.71 1.69
C GLY A 82 7.88 -3.55 2.48
N ALA A 83 8.08 -3.75 3.78
CA ALA A 83 8.55 -2.69 4.67
C ALA A 83 9.97 -2.97 5.11
N THR A 84 10.86 -2.01 4.91
CA THR A 84 12.25 -2.07 5.37
C THR A 84 12.49 -0.93 6.36
N TYR A 85 12.82 -1.29 7.60
CA TYR A 85 13.20 -0.28 8.58
C TYR A 85 14.63 0.15 8.28
N LEU A 86 14.81 1.39 7.85
CA LEU A 86 16.08 1.83 7.27
C LEU A 86 17.24 1.83 8.26
N GLU A 87 16.99 1.94 9.55
CA GLU A 87 18.05 1.93 10.56
C GLU A 87 18.58 0.52 10.86
N ASP A 88 17.71 -0.49 10.80
CA ASP A 88 18.09 -1.87 11.12
C ASP A 88 18.04 -2.80 9.92
N LEU A 89 17.45 -2.32 8.84
CA LEU A 89 17.30 -3.04 7.57
C LEU A 89 16.60 -4.39 7.64
N PRO A 90 15.71 -4.67 8.60
CA PRO A 90 14.88 -5.86 8.48
C PRO A 90 13.86 -5.63 7.37
N PHE A 91 13.53 -6.70 6.66
CA PHE A 91 12.50 -6.62 5.62
C PHE A 91 11.32 -7.51 6.02
N GLU A 92 10.13 -6.95 5.98
CA GLU A 92 8.92 -7.71 6.23
C GLU A 92 7.89 -7.40 5.15
N SER A 93 7.18 -8.42 4.73
CA SER A 93 6.16 -8.28 3.69
C SER A 93 4.78 -8.50 4.30
N TYR A 94 3.85 -7.65 3.94
CA TYR A 94 2.47 -7.71 4.42
C TYR A 94 1.54 -7.70 3.22
N THR A 95 0.52 -8.55 3.26
CA THR A 95 -0.47 -8.62 2.18
C THR A 95 -1.86 -8.42 2.76
N ALA A 96 -2.61 -7.47 2.20
CA ALA A 96 -4.02 -7.31 2.53
C ALA A 96 -4.82 -8.16 1.55
N ASP A 97 -5.40 -9.24 2.03
CA ASP A 97 -6.08 -10.23 1.22
C ASP A 97 -7.59 -10.10 1.32
N GLU A 98 -8.30 -11.05 0.73
CA GLU A 98 -9.76 -11.04 0.71
C GLU A 98 -10.37 -11.12 2.11
N ASP A 99 -9.72 -11.84 3.02
CA ASP A 99 -10.19 -11.90 4.40
C ASP A 99 -10.15 -10.53 5.08
N ASP A 100 -9.10 -9.77 4.83
CA ASP A 100 -8.99 -8.41 5.34
C ASP A 100 -10.07 -7.52 4.76
N TYR A 101 -10.38 -7.69 3.48
CA TYR A 101 -11.45 -6.94 2.84
C TYR A 101 -12.82 -7.28 3.45
N GLU A 102 -13.06 -8.56 3.72
CA GLU A 102 -14.31 -8.99 4.35
C GLU A 102 -14.48 -8.35 5.74
N GLN A 103 -13.39 -8.28 6.52
CA GLN A 103 -13.42 -7.61 7.82
C GLN A 103 -13.71 -6.11 7.66
N PHE A 104 -13.12 -5.49 6.66
CA PHE A 104 -13.36 -4.09 6.36
C PHE A 104 -14.84 -3.83 6.03
N LYS A 105 -15.46 -4.70 5.24
CA LYS A 105 -16.86 -4.57 4.86
C LYS A 105 -17.80 -4.72 6.05
N LYS A 106 -17.44 -5.57 7.01
CA LYS A 106 -18.25 -5.81 8.20
C LYS A 106 -18.15 -4.68 9.22
N GLY A 107 -17.04 -4.01 9.22
CA GLY A 107 -16.73 -2.97 10.17
C GLY A 107 -17.17 -1.62 9.75
#